data_b135357a574630d35acc55bb76fad088
#
_entry.id   b135357a574630d35acc55bb76fad088
#
_cell.length_a   1.000
_cell.length_b   1.000
_cell.length_c   1.000
_cell.angle_alpha   90.00
_cell.angle_beta   90.00
_cell.angle_gamma   90.00
#
_symmetry.space_group_name_H-M   'P 1'
#
loop_
_entity.id
_entity.type
_entity.pdbx_description
1 polymer ?
#
loop_
_entity_poly.entity_id
_entity_poly.type
_entity_poly.pdbx_seq_one_letter_code
_entity_poly.pdbx_strand_id
1 'polypeptide(L)'
;GLLEMASRWASTSDDLGEAIRVVRNMAAGTRDQAFRSYLLKRAGRLEALRELSLSAEKFRQQFDRSPTSLKELLAPGLLQKLPQDPFGEGFELDSGGQPVVAGSLKRRKG
;
A
#
# COMPACT_ATOMS: atom_id res chain seq x y z
N GLY A 1 8.44 2.96 21.80
CA GLY A 1 8.97 1.63 22.12
C GLY A 1 8.70 0.61 21.04
N LEU A 2 9.21 -0.58 21.22
CA LEU A 2 9.04 -1.66 20.26
C LEU A 2 7.58 -2.02 20.04
N LEU A 3 6.79 -1.99 21.10
CA LEU A 3 5.36 -2.28 21.00
C LEU A 3 4.63 -1.26 20.15
N GLU A 4 5.01 0.01 20.26
CA GLU A 4 4.40 1.05 19.46
C GLU A 4 4.73 0.89 17.99
N MET A 5 5.97 0.50 17.67
CA MET A 5 6.36 0.26 16.28
C MET A 5 5.60 -0.90 15.69
N ALA A 6 5.48 -2.00 16.43
CA ALA A 6 4.73 -3.16 15.99
C ALA A 6 3.27 -2.81 15.75
N SER A 7 2.69 -2.02 16.66
CA SER A 7 1.30 -1.58 16.53
C SER A 7 1.09 -0.72 15.29
N ARG A 8 2.05 0.15 14.97
CA ARG A 8 1.95 1.00 13.79
C ARG A 8 1.89 0.19 12.50
N TRP A 9 2.72 -0.84 12.40
CA TRP A 9 2.74 -1.66 11.19
C TRP A 9 1.43 -2.43 11.03
N ALA A 10 0.94 -3.03 12.10
CA ALA A 10 -0.33 -3.72 12.09
C ALA A 10 -1.47 -2.75 11.76
N SER A 11 -1.46 -1.56 12.39
CA SER A 11 -2.48 -0.54 12.16
C SER A 11 -2.51 -0.07 10.72
N THR A 12 -1.34 0.09 10.08
CA THR A 12 -1.29 0.53 8.69
C THR A 12 -2.02 -0.43 7.77
N SER A 13 -1.79 -1.73 7.92
CA SER A 13 -2.49 -2.73 7.11
C SER A 13 -3.97 -2.77 7.41
N ASP A 14 -4.34 -2.65 8.69
CA ASP A 14 -5.74 -2.63 9.10
C ASP A 14 -6.43 -1.38 8.59
N ASP A 15 -5.77 -0.23 8.68
CA ASP A 15 -6.31 1.04 8.19
C ASP A 15 -6.55 0.99 6.69
N LEU A 16 -5.64 0.38 5.94
CA LEU A 16 -5.81 0.22 4.50
C LEU A 16 -6.99 -0.69 4.19
N GLY A 17 -7.16 -1.77 4.96
CA GLY A 17 -8.30 -2.67 4.80
C GLY A 17 -9.62 -1.97 5.03
N GLU A 18 -9.68 -1.12 6.06
CA GLU A 18 -10.86 -0.32 6.34
C GLU A 18 -11.15 0.68 5.22
N ALA A 19 -10.10 1.37 4.75
CA ALA A 19 -10.26 2.35 3.68
C ALA A 19 -10.77 1.67 2.40
N ILE A 20 -10.27 0.49 2.09
CA ILE A 20 -10.73 -0.27 0.93
C ILE A 20 -12.21 -0.58 1.06
N ARG A 21 -12.64 -1.03 2.23
CA ARG A 21 -14.04 -1.36 2.46
C ARG A 21 -14.94 -0.16 2.29
N VAL A 22 -14.55 0.98 2.86
CA VAL A 22 -15.31 2.22 2.76
C VAL A 22 -15.45 2.66 1.31
N VAL A 23 -14.33 2.67 0.58
CA VAL A 23 -14.33 3.10 -0.82
C VAL A 23 -15.19 2.18 -1.68
N ARG A 24 -15.11 0.86 -1.46
CA ARG A 24 -15.95 -0.09 -2.20
C ARG A 24 -17.43 0.09 -1.90
N ASN A 25 -17.77 0.37 -0.64
CA ASN A 25 -19.16 0.64 -0.28
C ASN A 25 -19.68 1.92 -0.95
N MET A 26 -18.84 2.95 -1.02
CA MET A 26 -19.20 4.18 -1.72
C MET A 26 -19.42 3.91 -3.21
N ALA A 27 -18.56 3.10 -3.82
CA ALA A 27 -18.70 2.76 -5.24
C ALA A 27 -20.00 2.00 -5.50
N ALA A 28 -20.36 1.10 -4.59
CA ALA A 28 -21.58 0.32 -4.73
C ALA A 28 -22.84 1.20 -4.58
N GLY A 29 -22.75 2.27 -3.80
CA GLY A 29 -23.89 3.13 -3.50
C GLY A 29 -24.07 4.32 -4.42
N THR A 30 -23.12 4.60 -5.32
CA THR A 30 -23.24 5.75 -6.20
C THR A 30 -23.85 5.37 -7.55
N ARG A 31 -24.65 6.27 -8.10
CA ARG A 31 -25.24 6.13 -9.44
C ARG A 31 -24.38 6.80 -10.51
N ASP A 32 -23.44 7.64 -10.11
CA ASP A 32 -22.55 8.33 -11.02
C ASP A 32 -21.46 7.36 -11.48
N GLN A 33 -21.48 7.02 -12.77
CA GLN A 33 -20.54 6.04 -13.32
C GLN A 33 -19.09 6.55 -13.30
N ALA A 34 -18.89 7.83 -13.58
CA ALA A 34 -17.55 8.41 -13.56
C ALA A 34 -16.96 8.36 -12.16
N PHE A 35 -17.77 8.73 -11.17
CA PHE A 35 -17.34 8.70 -9.78
C PHE A 35 -17.10 7.26 -9.32
N ARG A 36 -17.96 6.33 -9.73
CA ARG A 36 -17.78 4.91 -9.41
C ARG A 36 -16.45 4.39 -9.97
N SER A 37 -16.15 4.71 -11.22
CA SER A 37 -14.88 4.30 -11.84
C SER A 37 -13.68 4.83 -11.06
N TYR A 38 -13.75 6.09 -10.64
CA TYR A 38 -12.70 6.69 -9.83
C TYR A 38 -12.55 5.93 -8.50
N LEU A 39 -13.66 5.64 -7.83
CA LEU A 39 -13.64 4.95 -6.55
C LEU A 39 -13.07 3.54 -6.68
N LEU A 40 -13.40 2.83 -7.76
CA LEU A 40 -12.88 1.49 -7.98
C LEU A 40 -11.37 1.51 -8.24
N LYS A 41 -10.88 2.52 -8.96
CA LYS A 41 -9.44 2.70 -9.14
C LYS A 41 -8.75 3.01 -7.82
N ARG A 42 -9.38 3.86 -7.01
CA ARG A 42 -8.84 4.18 -5.69
C ARG A 42 -8.77 2.94 -4.81
N ALA A 43 -9.82 2.11 -4.82
CA ALA A 43 -9.80 0.85 -4.08
C ALA A 43 -8.67 -0.07 -4.56
N GLY A 44 -8.47 -0.15 -5.87
CA GLY A 44 -7.38 -0.95 -6.44
C GLY A 44 -6.01 -0.48 -6.00
N ARG A 45 -5.81 0.85 -5.96
CA ARG A 45 -4.56 1.43 -5.46
C ARG A 45 -4.33 1.07 -3.99
N LEU A 46 -5.38 1.19 -3.17
CA LEU A 46 -5.27 0.86 -1.75
C LEU A 46 -5.00 -0.62 -1.53
N GLU A 47 -5.60 -1.48 -2.34
CA GLU A 47 -5.34 -2.92 -2.27
C GLU A 47 -3.88 -3.23 -2.62
N ALA A 48 -3.34 -2.58 -3.64
CA ALA A 48 -1.93 -2.73 -4.01
C ALA A 48 -1.01 -2.28 -2.89
N LEU A 49 -1.31 -1.13 -2.26
CA LEU A 49 -0.53 -0.64 -1.13
C LEU A 49 -0.57 -1.61 0.04
N ARG A 50 -1.75 -2.18 0.32
CA ARG A 50 -1.89 -3.14 1.41
C ARG A 50 -1.06 -4.38 1.15
N GLU A 51 -1.10 -4.87 -0.08
CA GLU A 51 -0.32 -6.05 -0.47
C GLU A 51 1.18 -5.78 -0.32
N LEU A 52 1.65 -4.61 -0.77
CA LEU A 52 3.04 -4.23 -0.61
C LEU A 52 3.42 -4.08 0.86
N SER A 53 2.53 -3.48 1.67
CA SER A 53 2.79 -3.30 3.09
C SER A 53 2.92 -4.63 3.83
N LEU A 54 2.05 -5.58 3.51
CA LEU A 54 2.12 -6.91 4.12
C LEU A 54 3.40 -7.63 3.71
N SER A 55 3.81 -7.48 2.45
CA SER A 55 5.04 -8.09 1.96
C SER A 55 6.27 -7.46 2.60
N ALA A 56 6.26 -6.14 2.81
CA ALA A 56 7.35 -5.44 3.49
C ALA A 56 7.49 -5.92 4.94
N GLU A 57 6.36 -6.16 5.59
CA GLU A 57 6.35 -6.69 6.96
C GLU A 57 6.95 -8.08 7.01
N LYS A 58 6.56 -8.95 6.09
CA LYS A 58 7.14 -10.30 5.99
C LYS A 58 8.63 -10.25 5.70
N PHE A 59 9.04 -9.34 4.83
CA PHE A 59 10.46 -9.14 4.49
C PHE A 59 11.26 -8.82 5.75
N ARG A 60 10.76 -7.90 6.57
CA ARG A 60 11.46 -7.53 7.80
C ARG A 60 11.54 -8.68 8.78
N GLN A 61 10.50 -9.50 8.87
CA GLN A 61 10.51 -10.67 9.73
C GLN A 61 11.51 -11.72 9.25
N GLN A 62 11.63 -11.86 7.93
CA GLN A 62 12.47 -12.88 7.33
C GLN A 62 13.94 -12.47 7.28
N PHE A 63 14.24 -11.21 6.97
CA PHE A 63 15.59 -10.71 6.75
C PHE A 63 16.11 -9.82 7.87
N ASP A 64 15.29 -9.54 8.86
CA ASP A 64 15.64 -8.74 10.05
C ASP A 64 16.13 -7.32 9.69
N ARG A 65 15.57 -6.76 8.62
CA ARG A 65 15.84 -5.38 8.18
C ARG A 65 14.69 -4.92 7.29
N SER A 66 14.58 -3.61 7.09
CA SER A 66 13.58 -3.06 6.18
C SER A 66 14.05 -3.21 4.72
N PRO A 67 13.12 -3.40 3.77
CA PRO A 67 13.51 -3.42 2.37
C PRO A 67 13.98 -2.03 1.93
N THR A 68 14.93 -2.00 1.01
CA THR A 68 15.46 -0.74 0.47
C THR A 68 14.93 -0.46 -0.93
N SER A 69 14.28 -1.42 -1.55
CA SER A 69 13.64 -1.23 -2.85
C SER A 69 12.46 -2.17 -2.98
N LEU A 70 11.53 -1.82 -3.86
CA LEU A 70 10.38 -2.69 -4.12
C LEU A 70 10.78 -4.02 -4.71
N LYS A 71 11.88 -4.06 -5.46
CA LYS A 71 12.36 -5.32 -6.05
C LYS A 71 12.69 -6.36 -4.99
N GLU A 72 13.11 -5.94 -3.82
CA GLU A 72 13.39 -6.87 -2.74
C GLU A 72 12.14 -7.62 -2.28
N LEU A 73 10.97 -7.03 -2.49
CA LEU A 73 9.72 -7.68 -2.14
C LEU A 73 9.36 -8.84 -3.08
N LEU A 74 10.12 -9.01 -4.16
CA LEU A 74 9.95 -10.14 -5.06
C LEU A 74 10.75 -11.38 -4.63
N ALA A 75 11.34 -11.34 -3.45
CA ALA A 75 12.08 -12.48 -2.90
C ALA A 75 11.18 -13.70 -2.77
N PRO A 76 11.74 -14.93 -2.82
CA PRO A 76 10.92 -16.12 -2.69
C PRO A 76 10.09 -16.13 -1.42
N GLY A 77 8.82 -16.51 -1.55
CA GLY A 77 7.89 -16.52 -0.44
C GLY A 77 7.17 -15.21 -0.18
N LEU A 78 7.50 -14.17 -0.95
CA LEU A 78 6.84 -12.88 -0.86
C LEU A 78 5.95 -12.67 -2.08
N LEU A 79 6.17 -11.60 -2.86
CA LEU A 79 5.35 -11.33 -4.04
C LEU A 79 5.90 -12.03 -5.27
N GLN A 80 5.01 -12.49 -6.14
CA GLN A 80 5.41 -13.04 -7.44
C GLN A 80 5.70 -11.92 -8.43
N LYS A 81 4.97 -10.81 -8.31
CA LYS A 81 5.16 -9.62 -9.13
C LYS A 81 4.68 -8.41 -8.34
N LEU A 82 5.17 -7.24 -8.72
CA LEU A 82 4.73 -6.00 -8.08
C LEU A 82 3.35 -5.63 -8.61
N PRO A 83 2.42 -5.25 -7.70
CA PRO A 83 1.09 -4.82 -8.14
C PRO A 83 1.18 -3.49 -8.88
N GLN A 84 0.25 -3.28 -9.82
CA GLN A 84 0.20 -2.06 -10.61
C GLN A 84 -0.72 -1.04 -9.94
N ASP A 85 -0.36 0.23 -10.10
CA ASP A 85 -1.20 1.33 -9.65
C ASP A 85 -2.23 1.64 -10.75
N PRO A 86 -3.54 1.52 -10.47
CA PRO A 86 -4.56 1.83 -11.47
C PRO A 86 -4.51 3.26 -12.00
N PHE A 87 -3.90 4.19 -11.25
CA PHE A 87 -3.75 5.58 -11.69
C PHE A 87 -2.46 5.79 -12.48
N GLY A 88 -1.59 4.79 -12.58
CA GLY A 88 -0.40 4.87 -13.39
C GLY A 88 0.77 5.61 -12.76
N GLU A 89 0.66 6.06 -11.52
CA GLU A 89 1.76 6.76 -10.85
C GLU A 89 2.79 5.82 -10.24
N GLY A 90 2.36 4.63 -9.84
CA GLY A 90 3.25 3.63 -9.27
C GLY A 90 3.49 3.82 -7.77
N PHE A 91 4.42 3.02 -7.24
CA PHE A 91 4.70 3.00 -5.81
C PHE A 91 6.20 3.10 -5.57
N GLU A 92 6.57 3.51 -4.36
CA GLU A 92 7.98 3.57 -3.94
C GLU A 92 8.03 3.32 -2.42
N LEU A 93 9.23 3.16 -1.89
CA LEU A 93 9.41 3.03 -0.45
C LEU A 93 9.87 4.36 0.14
N ASP A 94 9.33 4.72 1.30
CA ASP A 94 9.81 5.90 2.02
C ASP A 94 11.10 5.54 2.78
N SER A 95 11.62 6.49 3.54
CA SER A 95 12.87 6.31 4.27
C SER A 95 12.81 5.18 5.31
N GLY A 96 11.62 4.84 5.76
CA GLY A 96 11.41 3.74 6.71
C GLY A 96 11.14 2.40 6.06
N GLY A 97 11.17 2.33 4.71
CA GLY A 97 10.84 1.10 3.99
C GLY A 97 9.35 0.83 3.87
N GLN A 98 8.52 1.85 4.10
CA GLN A 98 7.07 1.74 4.00
C GLN A 98 6.63 2.06 2.57
N PRO A 99 5.83 1.19 1.92
CA PRO A 99 5.32 1.49 0.59
C PRO A 99 4.38 2.69 0.58
N VAL A 100 4.57 3.58 -0.37
CA VAL A 100 3.75 4.78 -0.57
C VAL A 100 3.55 4.97 -2.07
N VAL A 101 2.59 5.83 -2.43
CA VAL A 101 2.37 6.18 -3.83
C VAL A 101 3.55 7.01 -4.32
N ALA A 102 4.08 6.66 -5.49
CA ALA A 102 5.22 7.37 -6.06
C ALA A 102 4.87 8.83 -6.26
N GLY A 103 5.84 9.71 -5.97
CA GLY A 103 5.66 11.15 -6.09
C GLY A 103 5.10 11.81 -4.83
N SER A 104 4.55 11.04 -3.89
CA SER A 104 3.99 11.62 -2.67
C SER A 104 5.05 12.30 -1.82
N LEU A 105 6.27 11.74 -1.81
CA LEU A 105 7.39 12.33 -1.06
C LEU A 105 7.85 13.63 -1.68
N LYS A 106 7.80 13.73 -3.01
CA LYS A 106 8.18 14.96 -3.71
C LYS A 106 7.20 16.09 -3.43
N ARG A 107 5.92 15.76 -3.30
CA ARG A 107 4.90 16.78 -2.99
C ARG A 107 5.12 17.42 -1.65
N ARG A 108 5.67 16.67 -0.69
CA ARG A 108 5.93 17.21 0.65
C ARG A 108 7.05 18.21 0.67
N LYS A 109 7.96 18.14 -0.29
CA LYS A 109 9.08 19.08 -0.39
C LYS A 109 8.66 20.40 -1.01
N GLY A 110 7.59 20.42 -1.73
CA GLY A 110 7.06 21.62 -2.39
C GLY A 110 6.32 22.54 -1.45
#